data_4f3f3d6f9db6c6244351ddd602108e51
#
_entry.id   4f3f3d6f9db6c6244351ddd602108e51
#
_cell.length_a   1.000
_cell.length_b   1.000
_cell.length_c   1.000
_cell.angle_alpha   90.00
_cell.angle_beta   90.00
_cell.angle_gamma   90.00
#
_symmetry.space_group_name_H-M   'P 1'
#
loop_
_entity.id
_entity.type
_entity.pdbx_description
1 polymer ?
#
loop_
_entity_poly.entity_id
_entity_poly.type
_entity_poly.pdbx_seq_one_letter_code
_entity_poly.pdbx_strand_id
1 'polypeptide(L)'
;MTARKFETRRIGKTALEVTTLGLGCASLAGIFTGVPADQARATVGHALDKGLTYVDTAPQYGLGRSEHLVGDVLRERRAGVVLSTKVGRLLKPVPVAEQDKGAWVDPLPFNQVYDYSYDGIMRSFDDSLQRLGLNAVDIVYVHDIGAGTHGVEGNKPLWKQLETGGYKALRELRDGGVIKAIGLGVNEWEVLMDAFALGDWDVFLLAGRYTLLEQTSLDPFMTTCIKRGASVVVGGPFNSGILVGGATFNYAKAPEAIVAKVQALEAVCREFGVPLPAAALQFPLTHPAVCNVLPGPRSPAELDGILDWWDVKVPDELWTTLAAKGLLAPGTPIPSGMA
;
A
#
# COMPACT_ATOMS: atom_id res chain seq x y z
N MET A 1 -22.73 -3.67 -17.93
CA MET A 1 -21.61 -4.62 -17.81
C MET A 1 -21.70 -5.22 -16.42
N THR A 2 -21.66 -6.54 -16.26
CA THR A 2 -21.58 -7.17 -14.93
C THR A 2 -20.23 -6.83 -14.30
N ALA A 3 -20.22 -6.39 -13.03
CA ALA A 3 -18.99 -6.12 -12.29
C ALA A 3 -18.10 -7.37 -12.30
N ARG A 4 -16.77 -7.17 -12.45
CA ARG A 4 -15.78 -8.26 -12.37
C ARG A 4 -15.82 -8.85 -10.97
N LYS A 5 -15.80 -10.17 -10.85
CA LYS A 5 -15.78 -10.84 -9.55
C LYS A 5 -14.32 -11.12 -9.16
N PHE A 6 -13.81 -10.39 -8.18
CA PHE A 6 -12.50 -10.65 -7.58
C PHE A 6 -12.61 -11.69 -6.47
N GLU A 7 -11.54 -12.45 -6.27
CA GLU A 7 -11.32 -13.19 -5.02
C GLU A 7 -11.25 -12.20 -3.86
N THR A 8 -11.79 -12.57 -2.70
CA THR A 8 -11.66 -11.78 -1.47
C THR A 8 -10.81 -12.52 -0.46
N ARG A 9 -10.08 -11.77 0.36
CA ARG A 9 -9.29 -12.28 1.48
C ARG A 9 -9.58 -11.47 2.73
N ARG A 10 -9.53 -12.15 3.87
CA ARG A 10 -9.77 -11.54 5.18
C ARG A 10 -8.57 -10.69 5.61
N ILE A 11 -8.85 -9.58 6.28
CA ILE A 11 -7.87 -8.74 6.97
C ILE A 11 -7.61 -9.33 8.37
N GLY A 12 -6.46 -9.95 8.54
CA GLY A 12 -6.04 -10.53 9.82
C GLY A 12 -7.10 -11.44 10.44
N LYS A 13 -7.39 -11.20 11.72
CA LYS A 13 -8.43 -11.90 12.48
C LYS A 13 -9.77 -11.18 12.50
N THR A 14 -9.89 -10.05 11.80
CA THR A 14 -11.11 -9.22 11.76
C THR A 14 -12.21 -9.86 10.90
N ALA A 15 -13.37 -9.26 10.89
CA ALA A 15 -14.46 -9.62 9.97
C ALA A 15 -14.37 -8.90 8.61
N LEU A 16 -13.33 -8.07 8.38
CA LEU A 16 -13.16 -7.37 7.12
C LEU A 16 -12.69 -8.32 6.03
N GLU A 17 -13.32 -8.24 4.87
CA GLU A 17 -12.87 -8.87 3.63
C GLU A 17 -12.60 -7.78 2.57
N VAL A 18 -11.51 -7.95 1.83
CA VAL A 18 -11.12 -7.05 0.74
C VAL A 18 -10.90 -7.85 -0.54
N THR A 19 -11.17 -7.25 -1.69
CA THR A 19 -10.74 -7.81 -2.97
C THR A 19 -9.22 -7.97 -2.98
N THR A 20 -8.71 -9.03 -3.61
CA THR A 20 -7.25 -9.29 -3.69
C THR A 20 -6.48 -8.23 -4.49
N LEU A 21 -7.18 -7.46 -5.33
CA LEU A 21 -6.69 -6.25 -5.98
C LEU A 21 -7.38 -5.03 -5.36
N GLY A 22 -6.64 -3.97 -5.03
CA GLY A 22 -7.15 -2.74 -4.47
C GLY A 22 -6.72 -1.49 -5.26
N LEU A 23 -7.10 -0.32 -4.79
CA LEU A 23 -6.75 0.98 -5.36
C LEU A 23 -5.89 1.79 -4.38
N GLY A 24 -4.61 1.99 -4.70
CA GLY A 24 -3.73 2.93 -4.00
C GLY A 24 -3.87 4.34 -4.57
N CYS A 25 -4.13 5.34 -3.73
CA CYS A 25 -4.47 6.69 -4.16
C CYS A 25 -3.31 7.70 -4.10
N ALA A 26 -2.07 7.26 -3.84
CA ALA A 26 -0.90 8.15 -3.84
C ALA A 26 -0.68 8.80 -5.22
N SER A 27 -0.75 8.02 -6.29
CA SER A 27 -0.56 8.51 -7.67
C SER A 27 -1.64 9.51 -8.08
N LEU A 28 -2.87 9.36 -7.59
CA LEU A 28 -3.98 10.28 -7.87
C LEU A 28 -3.75 11.68 -7.28
N ALA A 29 -2.93 11.78 -6.23
CA ALA A 29 -2.56 13.05 -5.62
C ALA A 29 -1.39 13.76 -6.32
N GLY A 30 -0.84 13.17 -7.39
CA GLY A 30 0.17 13.81 -8.22
C GLY A 30 1.61 13.56 -7.78
N ILE A 31 1.97 12.37 -7.31
CA ILE A 31 3.39 12.03 -7.07
C ILE A 31 4.15 11.96 -8.40
N PHE A 32 5.23 12.74 -8.53
CA PHE A 32 6.08 12.92 -9.72
C PHE A 32 5.37 13.43 -10.98
N THR A 33 4.07 13.26 -11.13
CA THR A 33 3.30 13.64 -12.32
C THR A 33 1.95 14.19 -11.88
N GLY A 34 1.60 15.39 -12.33
CA GLY A 34 0.31 16.00 -12.02
C GLY A 34 -0.87 15.17 -12.55
N VAL A 35 -1.92 15.07 -11.76
CA VAL A 35 -3.18 14.42 -12.15
C VAL A 35 -4.32 15.39 -11.95
N PRO A 36 -5.12 15.70 -13.00
CA PRO A 36 -6.30 16.52 -12.87
C PRO A 36 -7.29 15.96 -11.84
N ALA A 37 -7.93 16.82 -11.06
CA ALA A 37 -8.84 16.39 -10.00
C ALA A 37 -10.02 15.54 -10.53
N ASP A 38 -10.55 15.89 -11.69
CA ASP A 38 -11.65 15.14 -12.31
C ASP A 38 -11.20 13.75 -12.76
N GLN A 39 -9.98 13.64 -13.30
CA GLN A 39 -9.38 12.35 -13.66
C GLN A 39 -9.17 11.49 -12.43
N ALA A 40 -8.70 12.06 -11.33
CA ALA A 40 -8.50 11.34 -10.07
C ALA A 40 -9.83 10.80 -9.53
N ARG A 41 -10.88 11.65 -9.46
CA ARG A 41 -12.25 11.24 -9.08
C ARG A 41 -12.81 10.16 -10.01
N ALA A 42 -12.65 10.35 -11.32
CA ALA A 42 -13.09 9.37 -12.31
C ALA A 42 -12.39 8.01 -12.11
N THR A 43 -11.11 8.02 -11.74
CA THR A 43 -10.34 6.77 -11.47
C THR A 43 -10.87 6.04 -10.24
N VAL A 44 -11.15 6.75 -9.15
CA VAL A 44 -11.78 6.15 -7.95
C VAL A 44 -13.14 5.57 -8.31
N GLY A 45 -14.00 6.35 -8.98
CA GLY A 45 -15.33 5.86 -9.42
C GLY A 45 -15.24 4.63 -10.31
N HIS A 46 -14.32 4.65 -11.28
CA HIS A 46 -14.07 3.54 -12.19
C HIS A 46 -13.62 2.26 -11.48
N ALA A 47 -12.74 2.38 -10.46
CA ALA A 47 -12.31 1.25 -9.65
C ALA A 47 -13.50 0.57 -8.94
N LEU A 48 -14.41 1.35 -8.39
CA LEU A 48 -15.63 0.83 -7.77
C LEU A 48 -16.57 0.19 -8.80
N ASP A 49 -16.71 0.77 -9.99
CA ASP A 49 -17.51 0.21 -11.09
C ASP A 49 -16.95 -1.15 -11.58
N LYS A 50 -15.63 -1.31 -11.52
CA LYS A 50 -14.94 -2.57 -11.85
C LYS A 50 -15.06 -3.63 -10.75
N GLY A 51 -15.52 -3.25 -9.55
CA GLY A 51 -15.74 -4.17 -8.42
C GLY A 51 -14.59 -4.24 -7.41
N LEU A 52 -13.65 -3.31 -7.44
CA LEU A 52 -12.65 -3.18 -6.38
C LEU A 52 -13.30 -2.67 -5.10
N THR A 53 -13.05 -3.33 -3.97
CA THR A 53 -13.66 -2.96 -2.69
C THR A 53 -12.69 -2.34 -1.70
N TYR A 54 -11.38 -2.32 -1.99
CA TYR A 54 -10.39 -1.75 -1.11
C TYR A 54 -9.75 -0.50 -1.71
N VAL A 55 -9.81 0.60 -0.96
CA VAL A 55 -9.25 1.91 -1.34
C VAL A 55 -8.34 2.40 -0.22
N ASP A 56 -7.09 2.76 -0.54
CA ASP A 56 -6.11 3.28 0.42
C ASP A 56 -5.71 4.71 0.08
N THR A 57 -5.71 5.57 1.08
CA THR A 57 -5.27 6.96 1.01
C THR A 57 -4.39 7.35 2.20
N ALA A 58 -3.95 8.60 2.28
CA ALA A 58 -3.19 9.14 3.41
C ALA A 58 -3.21 10.68 3.45
N PRO A 59 -3.01 11.29 4.64
CA PRO A 59 -2.79 12.74 4.77
C PRO A 59 -1.60 13.24 3.94
N GLN A 60 -0.51 12.48 3.88
CA GLN A 60 0.68 12.84 3.12
C GLN A 60 0.42 12.96 1.61
N TYR A 61 -0.52 12.18 1.07
CA TYR A 61 -0.70 12.09 -0.38
C TYR A 61 -1.24 13.41 -0.95
N GLY A 62 -0.33 14.16 -1.60
CA GLY A 62 -0.60 15.51 -2.05
C GLY A 62 -0.92 16.49 -0.93
N LEU A 63 -0.43 16.23 0.30
CA LEU A 63 -0.66 17.01 1.51
C LEU A 63 -2.17 17.23 1.79
N GLY A 64 -2.94 16.12 1.79
CA GLY A 64 -4.38 16.08 2.01
C GLY A 64 -5.22 15.98 0.73
N ARG A 65 -4.65 16.27 -0.44
CA ARG A 65 -5.37 16.25 -1.72
C ARG A 65 -6.04 14.92 -2.01
N SER A 66 -5.34 13.81 -1.77
CA SER A 66 -5.88 12.46 -2.00
C SER A 66 -7.13 12.20 -1.18
N GLU A 67 -7.13 12.54 0.11
CA GLU A 67 -8.29 12.32 0.97
C GLU A 67 -9.51 13.13 0.51
N HIS A 68 -9.33 14.38 0.08
CA HIS A 68 -10.42 15.16 -0.51
C HIS A 68 -10.99 14.50 -1.77
N LEU A 69 -10.14 14.08 -2.71
CA LEU A 69 -10.56 13.48 -3.98
C LEU A 69 -11.25 12.12 -3.79
N VAL A 70 -10.74 11.30 -2.88
CA VAL A 70 -11.35 10.02 -2.50
C VAL A 70 -12.68 10.27 -1.78
N GLY A 71 -12.71 11.22 -0.85
CA GLY A 71 -13.90 11.62 -0.13
C GLY A 71 -15.01 12.10 -1.05
N ASP A 72 -14.70 12.91 -2.08
CA ASP A 72 -15.68 13.38 -3.08
C ASP A 72 -16.48 12.23 -3.70
N VAL A 73 -15.84 11.12 -3.99
CA VAL A 73 -16.50 9.93 -4.57
C VAL A 73 -17.18 9.09 -3.49
N LEU A 74 -16.50 8.85 -2.36
CA LEU A 74 -17.00 7.92 -1.35
C LEU A 74 -18.15 8.50 -0.51
N ARG A 75 -18.34 9.81 -0.44
CA ARG A 75 -19.55 10.38 0.21
C ARG A 75 -20.84 9.89 -0.44
N GLU A 76 -20.82 9.59 -1.73
CA GLU A 76 -21.97 9.07 -2.47
C GLU A 76 -21.94 7.55 -2.66
N ARG A 77 -20.75 6.91 -2.53
CA ARG A 77 -20.51 5.51 -2.92
C ARG A 77 -19.76 4.72 -1.85
N ARG A 78 -20.11 4.90 -0.57
CA ARG A 78 -19.39 4.28 0.57
C ARG A 78 -19.73 2.81 0.79
N ALA A 79 -20.94 2.39 0.41
CA ALA A 79 -21.44 1.04 0.69
C ALA A 79 -20.56 -0.05 0.03
N GLY A 80 -20.16 -1.05 0.82
CA GLY A 80 -19.35 -2.16 0.35
C GLY A 80 -17.86 -1.85 0.11
N VAL A 81 -17.41 -0.62 0.40
CA VAL A 81 -16.00 -0.22 0.27
C VAL A 81 -15.30 -0.32 1.61
N VAL A 82 -14.15 -0.96 1.66
CA VAL A 82 -13.20 -0.91 2.77
C VAL A 82 -12.22 0.24 2.48
N LEU A 83 -12.22 1.24 3.36
CA LEU A 83 -11.36 2.42 3.22
C LEU A 83 -10.28 2.40 4.29
N SER A 84 -9.04 2.60 3.87
CA SER A 84 -7.94 2.88 4.79
C SER A 84 -7.40 4.28 4.62
N THR A 85 -6.97 4.87 5.73
CA THR A 85 -6.12 6.06 5.76
C THR A 85 -4.98 5.87 6.75
N LYS A 86 -4.15 6.91 6.92
CA LYS A 86 -2.96 6.81 7.75
C LYS A 86 -2.90 7.92 8.78
N VAL A 87 -2.18 7.70 9.88
CA VAL A 87 -2.03 8.63 11.00
C VAL A 87 -0.56 8.83 11.36
N GLY A 88 -0.29 9.82 12.22
CA GLY A 88 1.07 10.17 12.66
C GLY A 88 1.70 11.30 11.84
N ARG A 89 1.01 11.80 10.83
CA ARG A 89 1.40 12.99 10.07
C ARG A 89 0.27 14.01 10.11
N LEU A 90 0.48 15.10 10.85
CA LEU A 90 -0.43 16.24 10.90
C LEU A 90 -0.09 17.20 9.75
N LEU A 91 -1.10 17.83 9.18
CA LEU A 91 -0.95 18.85 8.14
C LEU A 91 -1.14 20.24 8.74
N LYS A 92 -0.14 21.10 8.64
CA LYS A 92 -0.19 22.48 9.08
C LYS A 92 -0.21 23.43 7.89
N PRO A 93 -1.15 24.38 7.83
CA PRO A 93 -1.21 25.35 6.75
C PRO A 93 0.05 26.23 6.76
N VAL A 94 0.57 26.49 5.56
CA VAL A 94 1.74 27.36 5.37
C VAL A 94 1.54 28.26 4.15
N PRO A 95 2.20 29.42 4.09
CA PRO A 95 2.28 30.19 2.85
C PRO A 95 2.87 29.32 1.72
N VAL A 96 2.36 29.46 0.50
CA VAL A 96 2.82 28.64 -0.66
C VAL A 96 4.33 28.75 -0.89
N ALA A 97 4.93 29.91 -0.58
CA ALA A 97 6.36 30.13 -0.71
C ALA A 97 7.20 29.33 0.33
N GLU A 98 6.59 28.87 1.43
CA GLU A 98 7.24 28.11 2.52
C GLU A 98 6.89 26.62 2.48
N GLN A 99 6.14 26.21 1.45
CA GLN A 99 5.69 24.85 1.32
C GLN A 99 6.81 23.89 0.91
N ASP A 100 6.99 22.83 1.67
CA ASP A 100 7.79 21.67 1.25
C ASP A 100 6.90 20.70 0.44
N LYS A 101 6.99 20.82 -0.87
CA LYS A 101 6.20 19.98 -1.80
C LYS A 101 6.72 18.54 -1.89
N GLY A 102 7.99 18.30 -1.55
CA GLY A 102 8.63 17.02 -1.84
C GLY A 102 8.46 16.61 -3.30
N ALA A 103 8.01 15.38 -3.54
CA ALA A 103 7.75 14.84 -4.89
C ALA A 103 6.33 15.13 -5.42
N TRP A 104 5.50 15.89 -4.70
CA TRP A 104 4.12 16.15 -5.10
C TRP A 104 4.01 17.30 -6.09
N VAL A 105 3.29 17.07 -7.17
CA VAL A 105 2.91 18.12 -8.14
C VAL A 105 1.55 18.68 -7.70
N ASP A 106 1.47 19.99 -7.52
CA ASP A 106 0.26 20.70 -7.07
C ASP A 106 -0.36 20.15 -5.75
N PRO A 107 0.40 19.96 -4.67
CA PRO A 107 -0.16 19.58 -3.39
C PRO A 107 -0.94 20.73 -2.77
N LEU A 108 -1.80 20.44 -1.77
CA LEU A 108 -2.46 21.46 -0.99
C LEU A 108 -1.44 22.24 -0.12
N PRO A 109 -1.71 23.52 0.25
CA PRO A 109 -0.75 24.43 0.88
C PRO A 109 -0.51 24.10 2.36
N PHE A 110 0.02 22.92 2.62
CA PHE A 110 0.37 22.43 3.95
C PHE A 110 1.81 21.91 3.99
N ASN A 111 2.40 21.91 5.17
CA ASN A 111 3.57 21.09 5.50
C ASN A 111 3.16 20.02 6.51
N GLN A 112 3.85 18.88 6.46
CA GLN A 112 3.60 17.77 7.39
C GLN A 112 4.44 17.93 8.67
N VAL A 113 3.85 17.54 9.80
CA VAL A 113 4.52 17.44 11.09
C VAL A 113 4.27 16.04 11.64
N TYR A 114 5.34 15.37 12.07
CA TYR A 114 5.24 14.02 12.63
C TYR A 114 4.84 14.10 14.10
N ASP A 115 3.80 13.38 14.47
CA ASP A 115 3.34 13.22 15.85
C ASP A 115 2.65 11.87 16.01
N TYR A 116 3.37 10.93 16.60
CA TYR A 116 2.89 9.56 16.86
C TYR A 116 2.43 9.37 18.30
N SER A 117 2.28 10.46 19.07
CA SER A 117 1.71 10.43 20.42
C SER A 117 0.23 10.04 20.39
N TYR A 118 -0.35 9.80 21.56
CA TYR A 118 -1.80 9.55 21.70
C TYR A 118 -2.62 10.67 21.04
N ASP A 119 -2.35 11.93 21.43
CA ASP A 119 -3.08 13.08 20.89
C ASP A 119 -2.81 13.32 19.42
N GLY A 120 -1.58 13.07 18.95
CA GLY A 120 -1.20 13.16 17.54
C GLY A 120 -1.94 12.15 16.67
N ILE A 121 -2.07 10.90 17.10
CA ILE A 121 -2.84 9.85 16.42
C ILE A 121 -4.32 10.23 16.36
N MET A 122 -4.94 10.58 17.51
CA MET A 122 -6.36 10.94 17.56
C MET A 122 -6.67 12.14 16.66
N ARG A 123 -5.85 13.19 16.75
CA ARG A 123 -6.00 14.38 15.92
C ARG A 123 -5.82 14.08 14.43
N SER A 124 -4.79 13.30 14.07
CA SER A 124 -4.56 12.90 12.67
C SER A 124 -5.76 12.14 12.12
N PHE A 125 -6.37 11.28 12.93
CA PHE A 125 -7.59 10.53 12.56
C PHE A 125 -8.78 11.47 12.34
N ASP A 126 -9.08 12.37 13.28
CA ASP A 126 -10.18 13.33 13.15
C ASP A 126 -10.01 14.26 11.94
N ASP A 127 -8.80 14.77 11.73
CA ASP A 127 -8.46 15.61 10.59
C ASP A 127 -8.68 14.86 9.25
N SER A 128 -8.38 13.55 9.20
CA SER A 128 -8.63 12.71 8.02
C SER A 128 -10.12 12.53 7.75
N LEU A 129 -10.95 12.30 8.77
CA LEU A 129 -12.40 12.22 8.61
C LEU A 129 -12.98 13.51 8.03
N GLN A 130 -12.47 14.69 8.49
CA GLN A 130 -12.90 15.98 7.96
C GLN A 130 -12.49 16.17 6.50
N ARG A 131 -11.25 15.82 6.10
CA ARG A 131 -10.79 15.93 4.71
C ARG A 131 -11.56 14.97 3.78
N LEU A 132 -11.86 13.77 4.25
CA LEU A 132 -12.69 12.79 3.53
C LEU A 132 -14.16 13.21 3.49
N GLY A 133 -14.63 14.00 4.46
CA GLY A 133 -16.05 14.31 4.63
C GLY A 133 -16.87 13.06 4.93
N LEU A 134 -16.29 12.12 5.67
CA LEU A 134 -16.89 10.85 6.08
C LEU A 134 -16.92 10.74 7.60
N ASN A 135 -17.84 9.94 8.12
CA ASN A 135 -17.95 9.68 9.55
C ASN A 135 -17.13 8.45 10.02
N ALA A 136 -16.57 7.69 9.10
CA ALA A 136 -15.78 6.48 9.43
C ALA A 136 -14.81 6.09 8.31
N VAL A 137 -13.68 5.50 8.72
CA VAL A 137 -12.79 4.67 7.91
C VAL A 137 -12.69 3.28 8.54
N ASP A 138 -12.28 2.27 7.77
CA ASP A 138 -12.26 0.89 8.27
C ASP A 138 -10.91 0.50 8.86
N ILE A 139 -9.81 0.97 8.24
CA ILE A 139 -8.45 0.61 8.61
C ILE A 139 -7.61 1.88 8.80
N VAL A 140 -6.83 1.92 9.87
CA VAL A 140 -5.87 3.00 10.12
C VAL A 140 -4.46 2.44 10.23
N TYR A 141 -3.54 3.01 9.45
CA TYR A 141 -2.11 2.69 9.49
C TYR A 141 -1.30 3.82 10.12
N VAL A 142 -0.36 3.49 11.00
CA VAL A 142 0.72 4.41 11.38
C VAL A 142 1.63 4.60 10.17
N HIS A 143 1.82 5.85 9.74
CA HIS A 143 2.47 6.16 8.47
C HIS A 143 3.97 6.39 8.62
N ASP A 144 4.77 5.59 7.91
CA ASP A 144 6.23 5.73 7.74
C ASP A 144 6.99 6.03 9.04
N ILE A 145 6.61 5.41 10.15
CA ILE A 145 7.45 5.36 11.35
C ILE A 145 8.56 4.35 11.08
N GLY A 146 9.82 4.73 11.33
CA GLY A 146 10.96 3.86 11.08
C GLY A 146 12.24 4.62 10.71
N ALA A 147 13.35 3.90 10.73
CA ALA A 147 14.67 4.46 10.44
C ALA A 147 14.82 4.89 8.98
N GLY A 148 14.12 4.25 8.06
CA GLY A 148 14.14 4.62 6.64
C GLY A 148 13.60 6.02 6.36
N THR A 149 12.63 6.48 7.16
CA THR A 149 12.06 7.83 7.03
C THR A 149 12.78 8.86 7.90
N HIS A 150 13.09 8.50 9.15
CA HIS A 150 13.54 9.46 10.17
C HIS A 150 15.03 9.36 10.50
N GLY A 151 15.76 8.41 9.91
CA GLY A 151 17.08 8.03 10.38
C GLY A 151 17.02 7.31 11.74
N VAL A 152 18.08 6.59 12.08
CA VAL A 152 18.11 5.77 13.30
C VAL A 152 17.87 6.62 14.56
N GLU A 153 18.59 7.73 14.71
CA GLU A 153 18.46 8.61 15.90
C GLU A 153 17.15 9.40 15.89
N GLY A 154 16.71 9.89 14.74
CA GLY A 154 15.47 10.65 14.61
C GLY A 154 14.22 9.80 14.87
N ASN A 155 14.27 8.51 14.58
CA ASN A 155 13.15 7.61 14.83
C ASN A 155 12.96 7.30 16.34
N LYS A 156 14.01 7.31 17.15
CA LYS A 156 13.92 6.94 18.59
C LYS A 156 12.84 7.70 19.36
N PRO A 157 12.82 9.05 19.36
CA PRO A 157 11.78 9.79 20.06
C PRO A 157 10.39 9.57 19.47
N LEU A 158 10.26 9.41 18.16
CA LEU A 158 8.99 9.18 17.49
C LEU A 158 8.45 7.77 17.79
N TRP A 159 9.32 6.76 17.79
CA TRP A 159 8.96 5.41 18.21
C TRP A 159 8.51 5.40 19.69
N LYS A 160 9.18 6.16 20.54
CA LYS A 160 8.77 6.29 21.95
C LYS A 160 7.39 6.89 22.11
N GLN A 161 6.99 7.85 21.26
CA GLN A 161 5.62 8.39 21.25
C GLN A 161 4.60 7.28 20.90
N LEU A 162 4.87 6.47 19.86
CA LEU A 162 4.00 5.36 19.50
C LEU A 162 3.89 4.34 20.64
N GLU A 163 5.03 3.93 21.20
CA GLU A 163 5.11 2.96 22.30
C GLU A 163 4.33 3.42 23.54
N THR A 164 4.47 4.68 23.95
CA THR A 164 3.89 5.17 25.21
C THR A 164 2.45 5.66 25.09
N GLY A 165 2.00 6.02 23.89
CA GLY A 165 0.67 6.63 23.71
C GLY A 165 -0.03 6.26 22.40
N GLY A 166 0.66 6.34 21.27
CA GLY A 166 0.02 6.17 19.96
C GLY A 166 -0.61 4.80 19.75
N TYR A 167 0.06 3.72 20.17
CA TYR A 167 -0.51 2.37 20.11
C TYR A 167 -1.77 2.23 20.98
N LYS A 168 -1.80 2.88 22.14
CA LYS A 168 -2.99 2.95 23.00
C LYS A 168 -4.16 3.62 22.28
N ALA A 169 -3.92 4.77 21.63
CA ALA A 169 -4.94 5.48 20.86
C ALA A 169 -5.54 4.61 19.75
N LEU A 170 -4.70 3.93 18.98
CA LEU A 170 -5.14 3.01 17.93
C LEU A 170 -5.99 1.87 18.47
N ARG A 171 -5.58 1.27 19.58
CA ARG A 171 -6.35 0.21 20.23
C ARG A 171 -7.70 0.72 20.73
N GLU A 172 -7.77 1.88 21.33
CA GLU A 172 -9.04 2.47 21.79
C GLU A 172 -9.99 2.71 20.61
N LEU A 173 -9.50 3.22 19.47
CA LEU A 173 -10.31 3.37 18.26
C LEU A 173 -10.85 2.02 17.74
N ARG A 174 -10.01 0.98 17.74
CA ARG A 174 -10.42 -0.36 17.27
C ARG A 174 -11.33 -1.05 18.28
N ASP A 175 -10.94 -1.12 19.54
CA ASP A 175 -11.65 -1.84 20.59
C ASP A 175 -13.01 -1.16 20.89
N GLY A 176 -13.11 0.16 20.68
CA GLY A 176 -14.33 0.95 20.72
C GLY A 176 -15.21 0.83 19.47
N GLY A 177 -14.76 0.10 18.43
CA GLY A 177 -15.50 -0.11 17.20
C GLY A 177 -15.58 1.09 16.26
N VAL A 178 -14.78 2.16 16.51
CA VAL A 178 -14.69 3.34 15.65
C VAL A 178 -14.02 2.99 14.32
N ILE A 179 -12.99 2.15 14.38
CA ILE A 179 -12.34 1.51 13.23
C ILE A 179 -12.35 -0.01 13.42
N LYS A 180 -12.03 -0.76 12.36
CA LYS A 180 -12.11 -2.23 12.36
C LYS A 180 -10.75 -2.91 12.41
N ALA A 181 -9.70 -2.24 11.94
CA ALA A 181 -8.34 -2.80 11.91
C ALA A 181 -7.29 -1.70 12.08
N ILE A 182 -6.14 -2.09 12.65
CA ILE A 182 -4.98 -1.24 12.86
C ILE A 182 -3.72 -1.88 12.30
N GLY A 183 -2.77 -1.05 11.88
CA GLY A 183 -1.48 -1.50 11.38
C GLY A 183 -0.46 -0.38 11.20
N LEU A 184 0.64 -0.70 10.52
CA LEU A 184 1.63 0.26 10.04
C LEU A 184 1.66 0.23 8.51
N GLY A 185 1.85 1.39 7.88
CA GLY A 185 2.07 1.55 6.44
C GLY A 185 3.47 2.12 6.19
N VAL A 186 4.41 1.29 5.71
CA VAL A 186 5.83 1.62 5.65
C VAL A 186 6.54 1.01 4.44
N ASN A 187 7.77 1.50 4.15
CA ASN A 187 8.65 0.98 3.10
C ASN A 187 9.80 0.10 3.65
N GLU A 188 9.77 -0.27 4.92
CA GLU A 188 10.78 -1.09 5.61
C GLU A 188 10.08 -2.13 6.49
N TRP A 189 10.58 -3.36 6.50
CA TRP A 189 9.94 -4.44 7.26
C TRP A 189 10.50 -4.60 8.68
N GLU A 190 11.67 -4.07 8.94
CA GLU A 190 12.36 -4.18 10.23
C GLU A 190 11.55 -3.55 11.36
N VAL A 191 11.03 -2.35 11.14
CA VAL A 191 10.17 -1.66 12.10
C VAL A 191 8.85 -2.39 12.37
N LEU A 192 8.40 -3.22 11.43
CA LEU A 192 7.21 -4.05 11.63
C LEU A 192 7.47 -5.19 12.60
N MET A 193 8.71 -5.68 12.68
CA MET A 193 9.11 -6.63 13.71
C MET A 193 9.11 -5.98 15.10
N ASP A 194 9.59 -4.73 15.20
CA ASP A 194 9.51 -3.96 16.44
C ASP A 194 8.05 -3.70 16.84
N ALA A 195 7.17 -3.44 15.87
CA ALA A 195 5.74 -3.25 16.13
C ALA A 195 5.09 -4.48 16.79
N PHE A 196 5.46 -5.70 16.40
CA PHE A 196 4.95 -6.91 17.03
C PHE A 196 5.31 -7.03 18.52
N ALA A 197 6.35 -6.34 18.99
CA ALA A 197 6.70 -6.29 20.41
C ALA A 197 5.74 -5.37 21.21
N LEU A 198 5.09 -4.39 20.57
CA LEU A 198 4.11 -3.51 21.22
C LEU A 198 2.78 -4.22 21.50
N GLY A 199 2.40 -5.19 20.65
CA GLY A 199 1.13 -5.91 20.81
C GLY A 199 0.59 -6.54 19.55
N ASP A 200 -0.74 -6.61 19.44
CA ASP A 200 -1.43 -7.25 18.33
C ASP A 200 -1.86 -6.24 17.27
N TRP A 201 -1.49 -6.55 16.05
CA TRP A 201 -1.83 -5.81 14.83
C TRP A 201 -2.65 -6.68 13.89
N ASP A 202 -3.55 -6.06 13.13
CA ASP A 202 -4.44 -6.78 12.23
C ASP A 202 -3.86 -6.90 10.81
N VAL A 203 -3.20 -5.82 10.34
CA VAL A 203 -2.72 -5.73 8.96
C VAL A 203 -1.56 -4.76 8.83
N PHE A 204 -0.61 -5.07 7.95
CA PHE A 204 0.48 -4.16 7.58
C PHE A 204 0.40 -3.81 6.10
N LEU A 205 0.59 -2.54 5.75
CA LEU A 205 0.80 -2.11 4.38
C LEU A 205 2.30 -1.96 4.16
N LEU A 206 2.88 -2.90 3.43
CA LEU A 206 4.32 -2.95 3.14
C LEU A 206 4.56 -2.65 1.67
N ALA A 207 5.25 -1.52 1.39
CA ALA A 207 5.48 -1.08 0.03
C ALA A 207 6.84 -1.54 -0.51
N GLY A 208 6.80 -2.26 -1.65
CA GLY A 208 7.98 -2.59 -2.44
C GLY A 208 8.95 -3.61 -1.83
N ARG A 209 8.61 -4.29 -0.70
CA ARG A 209 9.52 -5.23 -0.01
C ARG A 209 9.08 -6.70 -0.07
N TYR A 210 7.90 -6.98 -0.63
CA TYR A 210 7.48 -8.30 -1.06
C TYR A 210 6.86 -8.24 -2.44
N THR A 211 7.69 -8.23 -3.45
CA THR A 211 7.34 -8.10 -4.88
C THR A 211 8.10 -9.16 -5.69
N LEU A 212 7.76 -9.30 -6.97
CA LEU A 212 8.50 -10.19 -7.88
C LEU A 212 10.02 -9.85 -7.93
N LEU A 213 10.38 -8.58 -7.72
CA LEU A 213 11.78 -8.12 -7.72
C LEU A 213 12.47 -8.28 -6.35
N GLU A 214 11.73 -8.10 -5.25
CA GLU A 214 12.28 -8.11 -3.89
C GLU A 214 11.44 -8.97 -2.95
N GLN A 215 12.07 -9.86 -2.19
CA GLN A 215 11.45 -10.69 -1.16
C GLN A 215 12.20 -10.55 0.17
N THR A 216 12.78 -9.38 0.46
CA THR A 216 13.61 -9.14 1.66
C THR A 216 12.83 -9.30 2.96
N SER A 217 11.51 -9.14 2.93
CA SER A 217 10.61 -9.29 4.07
C SER A 217 10.13 -10.73 4.30
N LEU A 218 10.51 -11.70 3.44
CA LEU A 218 9.99 -13.07 3.48
C LEU A 218 10.19 -13.71 4.86
N ASP A 219 11.39 -13.62 5.39
CA ASP A 219 11.70 -14.08 6.73
C ASP A 219 12.57 -13.04 7.45
N PRO A 220 12.26 -12.65 8.68
CA PRO A 220 11.26 -13.23 9.59
C PRO A 220 9.85 -12.62 9.51
N PHE A 221 9.63 -11.50 8.76
CA PHE A 221 8.41 -10.70 8.87
C PHE A 221 7.16 -11.45 8.36
N MET A 222 7.17 -11.91 7.11
CA MET A 222 5.99 -12.60 6.54
C MET A 222 5.66 -13.89 7.31
N THR A 223 6.67 -14.62 7.75
CA THR A 223 6.52 -15.80 8.62
C THR A 223 5.87 -15.43 9.95
N THR A 224 6.25 -14.29 10.54
CA THR A 224 5.67 -13.80 11.79
C THR A 224 4.22 -13.33 11.59
N CYS A 225 3.88 -12.70 10.46
CA CYS A 225 2.51 -12.35 10.13
C CYS A 225 1.59 -13.58 10.18
N ILE A 226 1.98 -14.69 9.55
CA ILE A 226 1.20 -15.93 9.60
C ILE A 226 1.01 -16.41 11.04
N LYS A 227 2.10 -16.48 11.82
CA LYS A 227 2.07 -16.96 13.21
C LYS A 227 1.20 -16.08 14.11
N ARG A 228 1.21 -14.78 13.90
CA ARG A 228 0.45 -13.80 14.70
C ARG A 228 -0.97 -13.59 14.15
N GLY A 229 -1.28 -14.09 12.94
CA GLY A 229 -2.56 -13.91 12.26
C GLY A 229 -2.80 -12.47 11.81
N ALA A 230 -1.73 -11.77 11.40
CA ALA A 230 -1.79 -10.47 10.74
C ALA A 230 -1.73 -10.66 9.22
N SER A 231 -2.45 -9.83 8.48
CA SER A 231 -2.39 -9.81 7.02
C SER A 231 -1.40 -8.77 6.51
N VAL A 232 -1.01 -8.91 5.24
CA VAL A 232 -0.17 -7.93 4.55
C VAL A 232 -0.88 -7.43 3.29
N VAL A 233 -0.95 -6.10 3.15
CA VAL A 233 -1.27 -5.40 1.92
C VAL A 233 0.05 -5.02 1.24
N VAL A 234 0.25 -5.45 0.02
CA VAL A 234 1.49 -5.13 -0.72
C VAL A 234 1.26 -3.88 -1.57
N GLY A 235 1.81 -2.76 -1.11
CA GLY A 235 1.86 -1.51 -1.86
C GLY A 235 2.99 -1.50 -2.89
N GLY A 236 2.82 -0.75 -3.99
CA GLY A 236 3.85 -0.55 -4.99
C GLY A 236 4.36 -1.85 -5.65
N PRO A 237 3.49 -2.73 -6.15
CA PRO A 237 3.88 -4.05 -6.70
C PRO A 237 4.84 -3.94 -7.89
N PHE A 238 4.94 -2.76 -8.50
CA PHE A 238 5.81 -2.50 -9.66
C PHE A 238 7.16 -1.85 -9.30
N ASN A 239 7.54 -1.78 -8.00
CA ASN A 239 8.81 -1.23 -7.52
C ASN A 239 9.14 0.13 -8.16
N SER A 240 8.29 1.14 -7.88
CA SER A 240 8.41 2.50 -8.43
C SER A 240 8.38 2.57 -9.97
N GLY A 241 7.78 1.57 -10.62
CA GLY A 241 7.54 1.55 -12.07
C GLY A 241 8.54 0.75 -12.88
N ILE A 242 9.63 0.23 -12.31
CA ILE A 242 10.63 -0.52 -13.09
C ILE A 242 10.05 -1.80 -13.69
N LEU A 243 9.12 -2.47 -13.03
CA LEU A 243 8.49 -3.69 -13.53
C LEU A 243 7.38 -3.46 -14.59
N VAL A 244 7.14 -2.18 -14.94
CA VAL A 244 6.24 -1.78 -16.05
C VAL A 244 6.99 -0.98 -17.12
N GLY A 245 8.30 -1.15 -17.22
CA GLY A 245 9.14 -0.50 -18.23
C GLY A 245 9.67 0.88 -17.85
N GLY A 246 9.46 1.33 -16.62
CA GLY A 246 10.08 2.56 -16.09
C GLY A 246 11.57 2.40 -15.76
N ALA A 247 12.21 3.50 -15.36
CA ALA A 247 13.63 3.53 -15.02
C ALA A 247 13.90 3.75 -13.52
N THR A 248 12.84 3.79 -12.70
CA THR A 248 12.93 4.12 -11.27
C THR A 248 12.72 2.91 -10.38
N PHE A 249 13.51 2.85 -9.31
CA PHE A 249 13.46 1.87 -8.24
C PHE A 249 13.64 2.59 -6.90
N ASN A 250 12.82 2.28 -5.91
CA ASN A 250 12.84 2.97 -4.61
C ASN A 250 12.82 4.51 -4.75
N TYR A 251 11.97 5.02 -5.66
CA TYR A 251 11.79 6.45 -5.96
C TYR A 251 13.03 7.16 -6.53
N ALA A 252 14.07 6.43 -6.93
CA ALA A 252 15.29 6.95 -7.52
C ALA A 252 15.65 6.21 -8.82
N LYS A 253 16.70 6.65 -9.52
CA LYS A 253 17.22 5.92 -10.69
C LYS A 253 17.64 4.50 -10.28
N ALA A 254 17.20 3.49 -11.04
CA ALA A 254 17.52 2.11 -10.73
C ALA A 254 19.02 1.80 -10.87
N PRO A 255 19.64 1.10 -9.89
CA PRO A 255 21.00 0.56 -10.03
C PRO A 255 21.08 -0.49 -11.15
N GLU A 256 22.27 -0.63 -11.77
CA GLU A 256 22.50 -1.58 -12.88
C GLU A 256 22.16 -3.03 -12.51
N ALA A 257 22.48 -3.46 -11.28
CA ALA A 257 22.16 -4.79 -10.81
C ALA A 257 20.63 -5.05 -10.76
N ILE A 258 19.84 -4.04 -10.41
CA ILE A 258 18.36 -4.11 -10.42
C ILE A 258 17.86 -4.19 -11.86
N VAL A 259 18.39 -3.38 -12.76
CA VAL A 259 18.03 -3.42 -14.19
C VAL A 259 18.33 -4.80 -14.77
N ALA A 260 19.51 -5.39 -14.49
CA ALA A 260 19.87 -6.73 -14.94
C ALA A 260 18.91 -7.81 -14.39
N LYS A 261 18.52 -7.72 -13.11
CA LYS A 261 17.53 -8.63 -12.52
C LYS A 261 16.16 -8.51 -13.19
N VAL A 262 15.71 -7.29 -13.48
CA VAL A 262 14.44 -7.05 -14.20
C VAL A 262 14.48 -7.66 -15.60
N GLN A 263 15.58 -7.49 -16.33
CA GLN A 263 15.76 -8.11 -17.67
C GLN A 263 15.74 -9.64 -17.60
N ALA A 264 16.33 -10.23 -16.55
CA ALA A 264 16.30 -11.68 -16.34
C ALA A 264 14.86 -12.18 -16.03
N LEU A 265 14.11 -11.45 -15.19
CA LEU A 265 12.71 -11.73 -14.90
C LEU A 265 11.86 -11.65 -16.20
N GLU A 266 12.06 -10.59 -16.98
CA GLU A 266 11.34 -10.39 -18.24
C GLU A 266 11.64 -11.49 -19.25
N ALA A 267 12.89 -11.94 -19.34
CA ALA A 267 13.29 -13.03 -20.24
C ALA A 267 12.52 -14.31 -19.91
N VAL A 268 12.41 -14.68 -18.62
CA VAL A 268 11.63 -15.85 -18.19
C VAL A 268 10.14 -15.64 -18.50
N CYS A 269 9.57 -14.49 -18.15
CA CYS A 269 8.17 -14.21 -18.45
C CYS A 269 7.87 -14.38 -19.95
N ARG A 270 8.77 -13.93 -20.81
CA ARG A 270 8.65 -14.06 -22.28
C ARG A 270 8.68 -15.52 -22.77
N GLU A 271 9.47 -16.40 -22.12
CA GLU A 271 9.48 -17.85 -22.42
C GLU A 271 8.08 -18.47 -22.27
N PHE A 272 7.27 -17.94 -21.36
CA PHE A 272 5.89 -18.38 -21.10
C PHE A 272 4.81 -17.53 -21.75
N GLY A 273 5.17 -16.52 -22.55
CA GLY A 273 4.20 -15.60 -23.17
C GLY A 273 3.46 -14.71 -22.16
N VAL A 274 3.99 -14.51 -20.96
CA VAL A 274 3.41 -13.71 -19.88
C VAL A 274 4.05 -12.32 -19.85
N PRO A 275 3.28 -11.23 -19.90
CA PRO A 275 3.83 -9.89 -19.66
C PRO A 275 4.45 -9.79 -18.25
N LEU A 276 5.64 -9.23 -18.12
CA LEU A 276 6.28 -9.02 -16.81
C LEU A 276 5.38 -8.28 -15.80
N PRO A 277 4.64 -7.21 -16.16
CA PRO A 277 3.69 -6.56 -15.26
C PRO A 277 2.61 -7.49 -14.70
N ALA A 278 2.12 -8.44 -15.49
CA ALA A 278 1.11 -9.41 -15.06
C ALA A 278 1.68 -10.35 -13.97
N ALA A 279 2.87 -10.88 -14.19
CA ALA A 279 3.57 -11.69 -13.20
C ALA A 279 3.86 -10.86 -11.93
N ALA A 280 4.34 -9.63 -12.07
CA ALA A 280 4.64 -8.73 -10.95
C ALA A 280 3.40 -8.40 -10.10
N LEU A 281 2.25 -8.20 -10.74
CA LEU A 281 1.00 -7.89 -10.07
C LEU A 281 0.44 -9.08 -9.28
N GLN A 282 0.58 -10.30 -9.80
CA GLN A 282 0.01 -11.51 -9.21
C GLN A 282 0.95 -12.20 -8.20
N PHE A 283 2.26 -12.03 -8.35
CA PHE A 283 3.27 -12.66 -7.48
C PHE A 283 3.01 -12.50 -5.98
N PRO A 284 2.71 -11.30 -5.44
CA PRO A 284 2.58 -11.15 -4.00
C PRO A 284 1.50 -12.04 -3.38
N LEU A 285 0.44 -12.38 -4.13
CA LEU A 285 -0.66 -13.24 -3.68
C LEU A 285 -0.30 -14.72 -3.54
N THR A 286 0.89 -15.13 -4.01
CA THR A 286 1.40 -16.48 -3.78
C THR A 286 1.68 -16.72 -2.30
N HIS A 287 1.94 -15.65 -1.53
CA HIS A 287 2.17 -15.76 -0.09
C HIS A 287 0.85 -15.69 0.70
N PRO A 288 0.58 -16.64 1.60
CA PRO A 288 -0.69 -16.74 2.33
C PRO A 288 -0.98 -15.56 3.28
N ALA A 289 0.04 -14.84 3.76
CA ALA A 289 -0.17 -13.64 4.58
C ALA A 289 -0.66 -12.43 3.75
N VAL A 290 -0.48 -12.44 2.42
CA VAL A 290 -0.89 -11.32 1.57
C VAL A 290 -2.38 -11.39 1.29
N CYS A 291 -3.12 -10.36 1.71
CA CYS A 291 -4.55 -10.26 1.47
C CYS A 291 -4.92 -9.37 0.27
N ASN A 292 -4.05 -8.44 -0.10
CA ASN A 292 -4.33 -7.50 -1.18
C ASN A 292 -3.04 -7.00 -1.83
N VAL A 293 -3.11 -6.73 -3.13
CA VAL A 293 -2.08 -6.02 -3.90
C VAL A 293 -2.64 -4.66 -4.31
N LEU A 294 -1.86 -3.61 -4.07
CA LEU A 294 -2.33 -2.23 -4.12
C LEU A 294 -1.52 -1.40 -5.14
N PRO A 295 -1.83 -1.52 -6.44
CA PRO A 295 -1.28 -0.63 -7.46
C PRO A 295 -1.90 0.77 -7.38
N GLY A 296 -1.18 1.76 -7.92
CA GLY A 296 -1.62 3.16 -7.94
C GLY A 296 -1.77 3.70 -9.36
N PRO A 297 -2.87 3.45 -10.07
CA PRO A 297 -3.14 4.05 -11.38
C PRO A 297 -3.40 5.56 -11.25
N ARG A 298 -3.08 6.33 -12.30
CA ARG A 298 -3.32 7.78 -12.39
C ARG A 298 -4.58 8.12 -13.20
N SER A 299 -5.12 7.16 -13.93
CA SER A 299 -6.29 7.34 -14.79
C SER A 299 -7.14 6.07 -14.89
N PRO A 300 -8.42 6.20 -15.35
CA PRO A 300 -9.23 5.02 -15.67
C PRO A 300 -8.57 4.10 -16.71
N ALA A 301 -7.87 4.65 -17.71
CA ALA A 301 -7.17 3.89 -18.73
C ALA A 301 -5.97 3.09 -18.15
N GLU A 302 -5.18 3.69 -17.23
CA GLU A 302 -4.13 2.95 -16.53
C GLU A 302 -4.72 1.82 -15.66
N LEU A 303 -5.87 2.05 -15.02
CA LEU A 303 -6.56 1.02 -14.26
C LEU A 303 -7.04 -0.11 -15.17
N ASP A 304 -7.61 0.20 -16.34
CA ASP A 304 -8.00 -0.83 -17.31
C ASP A 304 -6.80 -1.66 -17.76
N GLY A 305 -5.64 -1.05 -18.01
CA GLY A 305 -4.39 -1.76 -18.31
C GLY A 305 -3.92 -2.68 -17.17
N ILE A 306 -4.07 -2.24 -15.92
CA ILE A 306 -3.77 -3.09 -14.74
C ILE A 306 -4.74 -4.27 -14.67
N LEU A 307 -6.00 -4.05 -14.97
CA LEU A 307 -7.02 -5.10 -15.00
C LEU A 307 -6.78 -6.10 -16.14
N ASP A 308 -6.28 -5.64 -17.28
CA ASP A 308 -5.87 -6.53 -18.36
C ASP A 308 -4.69 -7.42 -17.95
N TRP A 309 -3.69 -6.89 -17.24
CA TRP A 309 -2.61 -7.70 -16.65
C TRP A 309 -3.10 -8.65 -15.56
N TRP A 310 -4.10 -8.25 -14.78
CA TRP A 310 -4.72 -9.10 -13.76
C TRP A 310 -5.39 -10.34 -14.36
N ASP A 311 -5.99 -10.22 -15.53
CA ASP A 311 -6.69 -11.31 -16.21
C ASP A 311 -5.75 -12.29 -16.95
N VAL A 312 -4.47 -11.95 -17.08
CA VAL A 312 -3.49 -12.85 -17.68
C VAL A 312 -3.35 -14.10 -16.83
N LYS A 313 -3.55 -15.26 -17.43
CA LYS A 313 -3.29 -16.54 -16.76
C LYS A 313 -1.78 -16.77 -16.68
N VAL A 314 -1.24 -16.71 -15.48
CA VAL A 314 0.17 -17.02 -15.21
C VAL A 314 0.30 -18.50 -14.88
N PRO A 315 1.03 -19.33 -15.68
CA PRO A 315 1.19 -20.75 -15.41
C PRO A 315 2.12 -21.00 -14.21
N ASP A 316 1.87 -22.07 -13.45
CA ASP A 316 2.66 -22.43 -12.26
C ASP A 316 4.13 -22.70 -12.61
N GLU A 317 4.39 -23.18 -13.82
CA GLU A 317 5.73 -23.46 -14.36
C GLU A 317 6.59 -22.18 -14.46
N LEU A 318 5.98 -21.02 -14.65
CA LEU A 318 6.69 -19.75 -14.62
C LEU A 318 7.33 -19.52 -13.25
N TRP A 319 6.58 -19.73 -12.18
CA TRP A 319 7.07 -19.53 -10.82
C TRP A 319 8.19 -20.51 -10.46
N THR A 320 8.02 -21.79 -10.80
CA THR A 320 9.05 -22.80 -10.57
C THR A 320 10.33 -22.53 -11.36
N THR A 321 10.20 -22.02 -12.59
CA THR A 321 11.34 -21.62 -13.42
C THR A 321 12.08 -20.42 -12.84
N LEU A 322 11.36 -19.40 -12.35
CA LEU A 322 11.96 -18.25 -11.68
C LEU A 322 12.74 -18.67 -10.42
N ALA A 323 12.17 -19.57 -9.63
CA ALA A 323 12.83 -20.11 -8.42
C ALA A 323 14.07 -20.93 -8.80
N ALA A 324 13.98 -21.81 -9.79
CA ALA A 324 15.10 -22.64 -10.24
C ALA A 324 16.27 -21.82 -10.81
N LYS A 325 15.98 -20.68 -11.47
CA LYS A 325 16.98 -19.73 -11.96
C LYS A 325 17.54 -18.80 -10.86
N GLY A 326 17.10 -18.94 -9.59
CA GLY A 326 17.55 -18.11 -8.47
C GLY A 326 17.07 -16.65 -8.55
N LEU A 327 15.99 -16.38 -9.28
CA LEU A 327 15.40 -15.05 -9.43
C LEU A 327 14.42 -14.73 -8.28
N LEU A 328 13.96 -15.73 -7.54
CA LEU A 328 13.21 -15.61 -6.30
C LEU A 328 14.08 -16.01 -5.10
N ALA A 329 13.82 -15.42 -3.95
CA ALA A 329 14.51 -15.79 -2.71
C ALA A 329 14.20 -17.24 -2.32
N PRO A 330 15.16 -18.00 -1.74
CA PRO A 330 14.91 -19.33 -1.22
C PRO A 330 13.73 -19.35 -0.24
N GLY A 331 12.86 -20.34 -0.36
CA GLY A 331 11.69 -20.49 0.51
C GLY A 331 10.50 -19.58 0.15
N THR A 332 10.58 -18.81 -0.94
CA THR A 332 9.42 -18.06 -1.45
C THR A 332 8.28 -19.02 -1.79
N PRO A 333 7.08 -18.84 -1.20
CA PRO A 333 5.92 -19.61 -1.59
C PRO A 333 5.59 -19.40 -3.07
N ILE A 334 5.46 -20.48 -3.80
CA ILE A 334 5.03 -20.49 -5.18
C ILE A 334 3.88 -21.50 -5.31
N PRO A 335 2.91 -21.29 -6.23
CA PRO A 335 1.92 -22.28 -6.52
C PRO A 335 2.65 -23.60 -6.90
N SER A 336 2.39 -24.65 -6.15
CA SER A 336 2.80 -26.00 -6.56
C SER A 336 1.67 -26.52 -7.42
N GLY A 337 1.92 -26.73 -8.70
CA GLY A 337 0.96 -27.43 -9.54
C GLY A 337 0.46 -28.66 -8.78
N MET A 338 -0.85 -28.81 -8.63
CA MET A 338 -1.38 -30.10 -8.22
C MET A 338 -0.97 -31.09 -9.33
N ALA A 339 -0.02 -31.94 -9.00
CA ALA A 339 0.36 -33.06 -9.83
C ALA A 339 -0.82 -34.04 -9.96
#